data_31a300391413670c9aeddd9d5d295de3
#
_entry.id   31a300391413670c9aeddd9d5d295de3
#
_cell.length_a   1.000
_cell.length_b   1.000
_cell.length_c   1.000
_cell.angle_alpha   90.00
_cell.angle_beta   90.00
_cell.angle_gamma   90.00
#
_symmetry.space_group_name_H-M   'P 1'
#
loop_
_entity.id
_entity.type
_entity.pdbx_description
1 polymer ?
#
loop_
_entity_poly.entity_id
_entity_poly.type
_entity_poly.pdbx_seq_one_letter_code
_entity_poly.pdbx_strand_id
1 'polypeptide(L)'
;MKKVKAFFYIFFKSIIPNYSYYTKILKIRFNFSFKYFVFLIVFLNFLFWLSLVYRYSPQKIKFWLNNINSVLINFPSDLNVFIEKGYLISSYDRPYFLWLNDYKGRIRLFLVIDESGTAEKIDQYKTRVLLTKTDLFIKLRDKIERIPLIYFDKFFINKEILSSFALLISSLNNNFFYLYYFFIFALIFILMTAFSLIVNFFYLFLASLLVFIFLRLLKKEEKHRLKKVFQIGCHAATLPIFLDYFIFSFVDFLPIKIQLTIKPITFPLIFLFFLILFIAFGIYEAYAYNYTNKDYRHKQHHLRNK
;
A
#
# COMPACT_ATOMS: atom_id res chain seq x y z
N MET A 1 -27.82 -12.13 0.36
CA MET A 1 -27.67 -11.81 1.79
C MET A 1 -27.03 -12.92 2.64
N LYS A 2 -27.41 -14.22 2.52
CA LYS A 2 -26.83 -15.31 3.36
C LYS A 2 -25.32 -15.45 3.26
N LYS A 3 -24.70 -15.33 2.05
CA LYS A 3 -23.25 -15.47 1.83
C LYS A 3 -22.43 -14.35 2.47
N VAL A 4 -22.92 -13.11 2.44
CA VAL A 4 -22.23 -11.95 3.06
C VAL A 4 -22.25 -12.06 4.58
N LYS A 5 -23.38 -12.42 5.18
CA LYS A 5 -23.47 -12.69 6.64
C LYS A 5 -22.50 -13.80 7.06
N ALA A 6 -22.39 -14.86 6.26
CA ALA A 6 -21.45 -15.96 6.53
C ALA A 6 -20.00 -15.49 6.48
N PHE A 7 -19.63 -14.63 5.51
CA PHE A 7 -18.28 -14.07 5.44
C PHE A 7 -17.92 -13.26 6.68
N PHE A 8 -18.75 -12.29 7.08
CA PHE A 8 -18.48 -11.48 8.29
C PHE A 8 -18.44 -12.32 9.55
N TYR A 9 -19.31 -13.32 9.67
CA TYR A 9 -19.25 -14.26 10.80
C TYR A 9 -17.90 -14.97 10.87
N ILE A 10 -17.42 -15.49 9.74
CA ILE A 10 -16.13 -16.17 9.65
C ILE A 10 -14.99 -15.18 9.92
N PHE A 11 -15.05 -13.97 9.36
CA PHE A 11 -14.07 -12.92 9.57
C PHE A 11 -13.87 -12.61 11.06
N PHE A 12 -14.94 -12.30 11.79
CA PHE A 12 -14.84 -12.01 13.21
C PHE A 12 -14.38 -13.22 14.03
N LYS A 13 -14.84 -14.43 13.69
CA LYS A 13 -14.38 -15.67 14.34
C LYS A 13 -12.92 -16.02 14.04
N SER A 14 -12.38 -15.58 12.92
CA SER A 14 -10.97 -15.76 12.58
C SER A 14 -10.05 -14.76 13.30
N ILE A 15 -10.54 -13.57 13.62
CA ILE A 15 -9.81 -12.55 14.39
C ILE A 15 -9.73 -12.93 15.87
N ILE A 16 -10.84 -13.40 16.44
CA ILE A 16 -10.93 -13.82 17.85
C ILE A 16 -11.26 -15.32 17.86
N PRO A 17 -10.24 -16.17 17.68
CA PRO A 17 -10.46 -17.61 17.61
C PRO A 17 -10.98 -18.14 18.94
N ASN A 18 -12.00 -19.01 18.85
CA ASN A 18 -12.50 -19.79 19.97
C ASN A 18 -12.04 -21.25 19.76
N TYR A 19 -11.72 -21.98 20.84
CA TYR A 19 -11.21 -23.37 20.82
C TYR A 19 -11.91 -24.33 19.85
N SER A 20 -13.21 -24.16 19.62
CA SER A 20 -13.95 -24.99 18.67
C SER A 20 -13.87 -24.52 17.20
N TYR A 21 -13.33 -23.34 16.93
CA TYR A 21 -13.37 -22.75 15.58
C TYR A 21 -12.48 -23.52 14.60
N TYR A 22 -11.21 -23.66 14.92
CA TYR A 22 -10.25 -24.33 14.01
C TYR A 22 -10.52 -25.82 13.84
N THR A 23 -11.10 -26.49 14.85
CA THR A 23 -11.59 -27.88 14.69
C THR A 23 -12.72 -27.99 13.67
N LYS A 24 -13.62 -27.01 13.62
CA LYS A 24 -14.66 -26.96 12.59
C LYS A 24 -14.07 -26.68 11.22
N ILE A 25 -13.08 -25.78 11.12
CA ILE A 25 -12.37 -25.48 9.87
C ILE A 25 -11.71 -26.73 9.27
N LEU A 26 -11.09 -27.61 10.08
CA LEU A 26 -10.50 -28.85 9.62
C LEU A 26 -11.52 -29.82 8.98
N LYS A 27 -12.79 -29.73 9.36
CA LYS A 27 -13.88 -30.56 8.81
C LYS A 27 -14.46 -30.01 7.52
N ILE A 28 -14.25 -28.73 7.21
CA ILE A 28 -14.76 -28.08 6.01
C ILE A 28 -13.90 -28.45 4.79
N ARG A 29 -14.46 -28.32 3.59
CA ARG A 29 -13.74 -28.53 2.33
C ARG A 29 -12.68 -27.44 2.15
N PHE A 30 -11.48 -27.81 1.74
CA PHE A 30 -10.36 -26.89 1.46
C PHE A 30 -10.77 -25.71 0.57
N ASN A 31 -11.53 -25.97 -0.48
CA ASN A 31 -12.01 -24.95 -1.43
C ASN A 31 -12.77 -23.81 -0.75
N PHE A 32 -13.45 -24.10 0.36
CA PHE A 32 -14.16 -23.06 1.11
C PHE A 32 -13.19 -22.12 1.82
N SER A 33 -12.18 -22.65 2.47
CA SER A 33 -11.15 -21.84 3.17
C SER A 33 -10.33 -21.01 2.19
N PHE A 34 -10.00 -21.57 1.03
CA PHE A 34 -9.30 -20.85 -0.03
C PHE A 34 -10.15 -19.72 -0.61
N LYS A 35 -11.44 -19.96 -0.90
CA LYS A 35 -12.36 -18.91 -1.34
C LYS A 35 -12.53 -17.80 -0.30
N TYR A 36 -12.57 -18.16 0.98
CA TYR A 36 -12.59 -17.17 2.06
C TYR A 36 -11.34 -16.28 2.02
N PHE A 37 -10.16 -16.86 1.92
CA PHE A 37 -8.89 -16.14 1.85
C PHE A 37 -8.83 -15.17 0.64
N VAL A 38 -9.20 -15.63 -0.55
CA VAL A 38 -9.27 -14.79 -1.74
C VAL A 38 -10.26 -13.64 -1.55
N PHE A 39 -11.46 -13.93 -1.04
CA PHE A 39 -12.47 -12.92 -0.80
C PHE A 39 -12.03 -11.89 0.27
N LEU A 40 -11.32 -12.33 1.31
CA LEU A 40 -10.75 -11.46 2.32
C LEU A 40 -9.80 -10.42 1.71
N ILE A 41 -8.87 -10.86 0.87
CA ILE A 41 -7.91 -9.97 0.20
C ILE A 41 -8.63 -9.00 -0.74
N VAL A 42 -9.57 -9.49 -1.57
CA VAL A 42 -10.36 -8.62 -2.45
C VAL A 42 -11.15 -7.59 -1.66
N PHE A 43 -11.77 -7.98 -0.56
CA PHE A 43 -12.54 -7.08 0.31
C PHE A 43 -11.67 -6.00 0.94
N LEU A 44 -10.51 -6.37 1.49
CA LEU A 44 -9.59 -5.41 2.10
C LEU A 44 -8.99 -4.45 1.04
N ASN A 45 -8.61 -4.96 -0.14
CA ASN A 45 -8.18 -4.11 -1.25
C ASN A 45 -9.29 -3.16 -1.70
N PHE A 46 -10.54 -3.61 -1.71
CA PHE A 46 -11.68 -2.75 -2.04
C PHE A 46 -11.84 -1.60 -1.04
N LEU A 47 -11.72 -1.87 0.26
CA LEU A 47 -11.76 -0.81 1.28
C LEU A 47 -10.59 0.17 1.12
N PHE A 48 -9.39 -0.33 0.87
CA PHE A 48 -8.23 0.50 0.60
C PHE A 48 -8.41 1.35 -0.66
N TRP A 49 -8.92 0.76 -1.73
CA TRP A 49 -9.21 1.46 -2.98
C TRP A 49 -10.26 2.57 -2.79
N LEU A 50 -11.31 2.34 -2.00
CA LEU A 50 -12.27 3.39 -1.64
C LEU A 50 -11.60 4.56 -0.93
N SER A 51 -10.65 4.28 -0.04
CA SER A 51 -9.84 5.32 0.63
C SER A 51 -9.02 6.13 -0.38
N LEU A 52 -8.41 5.48 -1.38
CA LEU A 52 -7.67 6.15 -2.46
C LEU A 52 -8.58 7.03 -3.32
N VAL A 53 -9.75 6.52 -3.73
CA VAL A 53 -10.74 7.29 -4.50
C VAL A 53 -11.22 8.53 -3.74
N TYR A 54 -11.44 8.41 -2.43
CA TYR A 54 -11.80 9.55 -1.58
C TYR A 54 -10.66 10.58 -1.48
N ARG A 55 -9.42 10.12 -1.29
CA ARG A 55 -8.22 10.96 -1.15
C ARG A 55 -7.93 11.71 -2.45
N TYR A 56 -8.01 11.03 -3.58
CA TYR A 56 -7.74 11.53 -4.93
C TYR A 56 -9.03 11.72 -5.73
N SER A 57 -10.02 12.40 -5.14
CA SER A 57 -11.31 12.59 -5.81
C SER A 57 -11.15 13.28 -7.18
N PRO A 58 -12.07 13.00 -8.15
CA PRO A 58 -11.96 13.55 -9.51
C PRO A 58 -11.85 15.08 -9.50
N GLN A 59 -12.59 15.75 -8.60
CA GLN A 59 -12.56 17.21 -8.48
C GLN A 59 -11.17 17.73 -8.09
N LYS A 60 -10.48 17.04 -7.16
CA LYS A 60 -9.14 17.42 -6.74
C LYS A 60 -8.13 17.23 -7.86
N ILE A 61 -8.19 16.08 -8.58
CA ILE A 61 -7.29 15.83 -9.71
C ILE A 61 -7.54 16.85 -10.82
N LYS A 62 -8.80 17.12 -11.16
CA LYS A 62 -9.17 18.13 -12.16
C LYS A 62 -8.65 19.51 -11.77
N PHE A 63 -8.78 19.89 -10.51
CA PHE A 63 -8.22 21.12 -9.97
C PHE A 63 -6.70 21.21 -10.15
N TRP A 64 -5.96 20.12 -9.82
CA TRP A 64 -4.52 20.08 -10.02
C TRP A 64 -4.10 20.14 -11.48
N LEU A 65 -4.81 19.43 -12.36
CA LEU A 65 -4.56 19.49 -13.80
C LEU A 65 -4.78 20.91 -14.36
N ASN A 66 -5.85 21.60 -13.93
CA ASN A 66 -6.10 22.99 -14.33
C ASN A 66 -5.00 23.93 -13.85
N ASN A 67 -4.53 23.78 -12.61
CA ASN A 67 -3.45 24.60 -12.09
C ASN A 67 -2.14 24.37 -12.83
N ILE A 68 -1.77 23.11 -13.08
CA ILE A 68 -0.58 22.77 -13.86
C ILE A 68 -0.73 23.36 -15.27
N ASN A 69 -1.86 23.17 -15.91
CA ASN A 69 -2.12 23.69 -17.26
C ASN A 69 -1.98 25.22 -17.32
N SER A 70 -2.53 25.96 -16.34
CA SER A 70 -2.39 27.40 -16.27
C SER A 70 -0.94 27.85 -16.15
N VAL A 71 -0.12 27.13 -15.39
CA VAL A 71 1.31 27.43 -15.27
C VAL A 71 2.06 27.17 -16.57
N LEU A 72 1.77 26.04 -17.24
CA LEU A 72 2.42 25.68 -18.50
C LEU A 72 2.11 26.69 -19.61
N ILE A 73 0.84 27.16 -19.69
CA ILE A 73 0.44 28.18 -20.66
C ILE A 73 1.09 29.53 -20.37
N ASN A 74 1.19 29.93 -19.10
CA ASN A 74 1.73 31.21 -18.68
C ASN A 74 3.27 31.20 -18.50
N PHE A 75 3.94 30.13 -18.90
CA PHE A 75 5.40 30.08 -18.85
C PHE A 75 6.02 31.13 -19.77
N PRO A 76 7.04 31.90 -19.32
CA PRO A 76 7.65 32.96 -20.13
C PRO A 76 8.22 32.43 -21.43
N SER A 77 8.05 33.18 -22.51
CA SER A 77 8.57 32.80 -23.85
C SER A 77 10.08 32.93 -23.95
N ASP A 78 10.65 33.80 -23.16
CA ASP A 78 12.07 34.15 -23.10
C ASP A 78 12.87 33.32 -22.08
N LEU A 79 12.16 32.56 -21.21
CA LEU A 79 12.82 31.64 -20.29
C LEU A 79 13.09 30.29 -20.96
N ASN A 80 14.38 30.03 -21.18
CA ASN A 80 14.88 28.73 -21.61
C ASN A 80 15.73 28.13 -20.50
N VAL A 81 15.47 26.86 -20.17
CA VAL A 81 16.18 26.13 -19.14
C VAL A 81 16.80 24.90 -19.77
N PHE A 82 18.11 24.82 -19.71
CA PHE A 82 18.89 23.67 -20.19
C PHE A 82 19.56 22.97 -19.02
N ILE A 83 19.56 21.66 -19.03
CA ILE A 83 20.42 20.85 -18.19
C ILE A 83 21.32 20.04 -19.15
N GLU A 84 22.62 20.30 -19.08
CA GLU A 84 23.60 19.58 -19.88
C GLU A 84 24.81 19.24 -19.02
N LYS A 85 25.25 17.97 -19.10
CA LYS A 85 26.38 17.45 -18.32
C LYS A 85 26.30 17.73 -16.82
N GLY A 86 25.07 17.74 -16.27
CA GLY A 86 24.82 17.99 -14.86
C GLY A 86 24.80 19.46 -14.45
N TYR A 87 24.80 20.38 -15.38
CA TYR A 87 24.72 21.81 -15.10
C TYR A 87 23.45 22.41 -15.66
N LEU A 88 22.78 23.21 -14.83
CA LEU A 88 21.68 24.06 -15.25
C LEU A 88 22.22 25.33 -15.91
N ILE A 89 21.63 25.69 -17.01
CA ILE A 89 21.87 26.95 -17.72
C ILE A 89 20.49 27.56 -17.96
N SER A 90 20.24 28.77 -17.41
CA SER A 90 19.00 29.51 -17.60
C SER A 90 19.26 30.75 -18.46
N SER A 91 18.28 31.12 -19.28
CA SER A 91 18.35 32.40 -20.01
C SER A 91 18.13 33.62 -19.11
N TYR A 92 17.76 33.42 -17.83
CA TYR A 92 17.56 34.48 -16.85
C TYR A 92 18.72 34.58 -15.85
N ASP A 93 19.27 35.74 -15.69
CA ASP A 93 20.29 36.04 -14.68
C ASP A 93 19.72 36.19 -13.26
N ARG A 94 18.40 36.25 -13.14
CA ARG A 94 17.70 36.39 -11.86
C ARG A 94 16.88 35.16 -11.54
N PRO A 95 16.65 34.85 -10.25
CA PRO A 95 15.79 33.74 -9.86
C PRO A 95 14.39 33.84 -10.47
N TYR A 96 13.89 32.76 -11.05
CA TYR A 96 12.53 32.66 -11.56
C TYR A 96 11.64 31.95 -10.54
N PHE A 97 10.47 32.54 -10.25
CA PHE A 97 9.51 32.08 -9.26
C PHE A 97 8.25 31.57 -9.91
N LEU A 98 7.94 30.29 -9.70
CA LEU A 98 6.76 29.63 -10.23
C LEU A 98 5.73 29.42 -9.12
N TRP A 99 4.56 30.05 -9.30
CA TRP A 99 3.48 30.05 -8.31
C TRP A 99 2.34 29.14 -8.74
N LEU A 100 1.77 28.38 -7.77
CA LEU A 100 0.60 27.52 -7.94
C LEU A 100 -0.47 27.87 -6.92
N ASN A 101 -1.74 27.74 -7.31
CA ASN A 101 -2.85 27.82 -6.37
C ASN A 101 -3.01 26.48 -5.63
N ASP A 102 -3.15 26.51 -4.30
CA ASP A 102 -3.57 25.34 -3.55
C ASP A 102 -5.11 25.15 -3.74
N TYR A 103 -5.62 23.96 -3.34
CA TYR A 103 -7.05 23.64 -3.47
C TYR A 103 -7.98 24.55 -2.64
N LYS A 104 -7.41 25.43 -1.77
CA LYS A 104 -8.12 26.47 -1.01
C LYS A 104 -8.03 27.83 -1.70
N GLY A 105 -7.51 27.89 -2.92
CA GLY A 105 -7.33 29.12 -3.68
C GLY A 105 -6.17 30.00 -3.20
N ARG A 106 -5.29 29.51 -2.31
CA ARG A 106 -4.14 30.29 -1.83
C ARG A 106 -2.97 30.09 -2.78
N ILE A 107 -2.37 31.21 -3.18
CA ILE A 107 -1.17 31.22 -4.01
C ILE A 107 0.03 30.73 -3.17
N ARG A 108 0.75 29.74 -3.66
CA ARG A 108 1.97 29.22 -3.03
C ARG A 108 3.09 29.13 -4.02
N LEU A 109 4.28 29.50 -3.58
CA LEU A 109 5.49 29.30 -4.36
C LEU A 109 5.79 27.78 -4.42
N PHE A 110 5.85 27.28 -5.62
CA PHE A 110 6.04 25.84 -5.87
C PHE A 110 7.48 25.52 -6.24
N LEU A 111 8.03 26.22 -7.22
CA LEU A 111 9.36 26.01 -7.77
C LEU A 111 10.11 27.35 -7.86
N VAL A 112 11.38 27.33 -7.53
CA VAL A 112 12.33 28.42 -7.82
C VAL A 112 13.46 27.85 -8.67
N ILE A 113 13.82 28.55 -9.73
CA ILE A 113 14.99 28.29 -10.56
C ILE A 113 15.99 29.41 -10.21
N ASP A 114 17.10 29.04 -9.55
CA ASP A 114 18.15 29.98 -9.11
C ASP A 114 19.52 29.32 -9.28
N GLU A 115 20.24 29.65 -10.34
CA GLU A 115 21.58 29.08 -10.59
C GLU A 115 22.57 29.34 -9.45
N SER A 116 22.42 30.45 -8.74
CA SER A 116 23.24 30.81 -7.58
C SER A 116 22.70 30.27 -6.24
N GLY A 117 21.63 29.44 -6.32
CA GLY A 117 20.93 28.93 -5.15
C GLY A 117 21.76 27.91 -4.36
N THR A 118 21.55 27.90 -3.05
CA THR A 118 22.05 26.86 -2.13
C THR A 118 20.88 26.18 -1.44
N ALA A 119 21.11 25.02 -0.82
CA ALA A 119 20.06 24.27 -0.11
C ALA A 119 19.31 25.12 0.93
N GLU A 120 20.00 26.05 1.59
CA GLU A 120 19.45 26.94 2.62
C GLU A 120 18.42 27.93 2.05
N LYS A 121 18.58 28.33 0.78
CA LYS A 121 17.64 29.23 0.12
C LYS A 121 16.24 28.64 -0.05
N ILE A 122 16.07 27.31 0.02
CA ILE A 122 14.75 26.66 -0.07
C ILE A 122 13.80 27.14 1.05
N ASP A 123 14.36 27.34 2.25
CA ASP A 123 13.63 27.85 3.41
C ASP A 123 13.43 29.35 3.34
N GLN A 124 14.42 30.10 2.86
CA GLN A 124 14.32 31.55 2.63
C GLN A 124 13.22 31.88 1.62
N TYR A 125 13.17 31.16 0.51
CA TYR A 125 12.12 31.29 -0.51
C TYR A 125 10.77 30.71 -0.08
N LYS A 126 10.73 29.89 0.98
CA LYS A 126 9.54 29.13 1.40
C LYS A 126 8.95 28.28 0.27
N THR A 127 9.82 27.78 -0.61
CA THR A 127 9.45 26.91 -1.74
C THR A 127 9.52 25.45 -1.36
N ARG A 128 8.91 24.60 -2.19
CA ARG A 128 9.04 23.14 -2.06
C ARG A 128 10.12 22.57 -2.97
N VAL A 129 10.40 23.23 -4.06
CA VAL A 129 11.35 22.78 -5.07
C VAL A 129 12.26 23.92 -5.42
N LEU A 130 13.56 23.68 -5.37
CA LEU A 130 14.59 24.64 -5.76
C LEU A 130 15.52 23.95 -6.78
N LEU A 131 15.60 24.52 -7.97
CA LEU A 131 16.50 24.06 -9.02
C LEU A 131 17.68 25.02 -9.09
N THR A 132 18.87 24.49 -8.83
CA THR A 132 20.12 25.26 -8.78
C THR A 132 21.05 24.85 -9.93
N LYS A 133 22.24 25.41 -10.01
CA LYS A 133 23.21 25.11 -11.07
C LYS A 133 23.56 23.63 -11.18
N THR A 134 23.64 22.91 -10.06
CA THR A 134 24.11 21.50 -10.02
C THR A 134 23.12 20.53 -9.42
N ASP A 135 22.09 21.02 -8.76
CA ASP A 135 21.23 20.20 -7.92
C ASP A 135 19.75 20.61 -7.99
N LEU A 136 18.89 19.63 -7.88
CA LEU A 136 17.48 19.80 -7.59
C LEU A 136 17.23 19.46 -6.11
N PHE A 137 16.77 20.44 -5.34
CA PHE A 137 16.39 20.27 -3.94
C PHE A 137 14.88 20.17 -3.83
N ILE A 138 14.40 19.13 -3.11
CA ILE A 138 12.96 18.91 -2.86
C ILE A 138 12.74 18.86 -1.36
N LYS A 139 11.91 19.77 -0.85
CA LYS A 139 11.54 19.79 0.56
C LYS A 139 10.33 18.90 0.81
N LEU A 140 10.58 17.75 1.45
CA LEU A 140 9.57 16.79 1.87
C LEU A 140 9.38 16.90 3.40
N ARG A 141 8.35 17.63 3.83
CA ARG A 141 8.08 17.94 5.25
C ARG A 141 9.27 18.66 5.88
N ASP A 142 10.04 17.96 6.72
CA ASP A 142 11.17 18.53 7.48
C ASP A 142 12.54 18.12 6.90
N LYS A 143 12.56 17.37 5.78
CA LYS A 143 13.79 16.93 5.11
C LYS A 143 13.91 17.57 3.74
N ILE A 144 15.15 17.98 3.41
CA ILE A 144 15.50 18.43 2.07
C ILE A 144 16.24 17.28 1.39
N GLU A 145 15.67 16.75 0.32
CA GLU A 145 16.32 15.78 -0.54
C GLU A 145 17.08 16.50 -1.64
N ARG A 146 18.30 16.06 -1.89
CA ARG A 146 19.20 16.57 -2.95
C ARG A 146 19.27 15.54 -4.06
N ILE A 147 18.97 15.96 -5.27
CA ILE A 147 19.09 15.16 -6.49
C ILE A 147 20.09 15.86 -7.40
N PRO A 148 21.33 15.33 -7.56
CA PRO A 148 22.32 15.90 -8.47
C PRO A 148 21.85 15.90 -9.91
N LEU A 149 22.02 17.01 -10.62
CA LEU A 149 21.59 17.15 -12.03
C LEU A 149 22.41 16.29 -12.99
N ILE A 150 23.53 15.73 -12.57
CA ILE A 150 24.36 14.82 -13.36
C ILE A 150 23.60 13.54 -13.78
N TYR A 151 22.51 13.21 -13.09
CA TYR A 151 21.63 12.09 -13.48
C TYR A 151 20.75 12.42 -14.69
N PHE A 152 20.67 13.70 -15.09
CA PHE A 152 19.93 14.15 -16.26
C PHE A 152 20.93 14.44 -17.38
N ASP A 153 20.97 13.60 -18.39
CA ASP A 153 21.99 13.68 -19.46
C ASP A 153 21.80 14.94 -20.31
N LYS A 154 20.59 15.13 -20.86
CA LYS A 154 20.19 16.35 -21.57
C LYS A 154 18.70 16.60 -21.30
N PHE A 155 18.40 17.74 -20.76
CA PHE A 155 17.04 18.15 -20.49
C PHE A 155 16.82 19.60 -20.90
N PHE A 156 15.75 19.86 -21.64
CA PHE A 156 15.45 21.19 -22.15
C PHE A 156 14.00 21.53 -21.87
N ILE A 157 13.77 22.72 -21.29
CA ILE A 157 12.45 23.28 -21.04
C ILE A 157 12.38 24.65 -21.70
N ASN A 158 11.41 24.81 -22.59
CA ASN A 158 11.01 26.09 -23.15
C ASN A 158 9.50 26.20 -23.26
N LYS A 159 9.01 27.36 -23.67
CA LYS A 159 7.60 27.64 -23.89
C LYS A 159 6.91 26.64 -24.83
N GLU A 160 7.57 26.26 -25.92
CA GLU A 160 7.01 25.37 -26.96
C GLU A 160 6.76 23.96 -26.42
N ILE A 161 7.74 23.39 -25.73
CA ILE A 161 7.60 22.07 -25.09
C ILE A 161 6.48 22.11 -24.05
N LEU A 162 6.49 23.13 -23.19
CA LEU A 162 5.49 23.24 -22.14
C LEU A 162 4.08 23.50 -22.69
N SER A 163 3.93 24.25 -23.79
CA SER A 163 2.64 24.43 -24.46
C SER A 163 2.10 23.14 -25.06
N SER A 164 2.99 22.28 -25.60
CA SER A 164 2.60 20.95 -26.08
C SER A 164 2.08 20.06 -24.94
N PHE A 165 2.74 20.08 -23.78
CA PHE A 165 2.22 19.42 -22.57
C PHE A 165 0.90 20.03 -22.08
N ALA A 166 0.75 21.35 -22.15
CA ALA A 166 -0.51 22.03 -21.80
C ALA A 166 -1.67 21.58 -22.69
N LEU A 167 -1.44 21.43 -24.00
CA LEU A 167 -2.45 20.88 -24.91
C LEU A 167 -2.84 19.44 -24.56
N LEU A 168 -1.86 18.60 -24.21
CA LEU A 168 -2.12 17.24 -23.77
C LEU A 168 -2.94 17.21 -22.47
N ILE A 169 -2.61 18.04 -21.48
CA ILE A 169 -3.37 18.15 -20.23
C ILE A 169 -4.78 18.68 -20.51
N SER A 170 -4.93 19.65 -21.37
CA SER A 170 -6.25 20.20 -21.74
C SER A 170 -7.12 19.16 -22.45
N SER A 171 -6.53 18.31 -23.28
CA SER A 171 -7.25 17.22 -23.94
C SER A 171 -7.74 16.15 -22.95
N LEU A 172 -6.97 15.89 -21.89
CA LEU A 172 -7.40 15.00 -20.81
C LEU A 172 -8.51 15.62 -19.93
N ASN A 173 -8.58 16.94 -19.86
CA ASN A 173 -9.51 17.66 -19.00
C ASN A 173 -10.87 17.97 -19.67
N ASN A 174 -11.18 17.30 -20.74
CA ASN A 174 -12.44 17.42 -21.48
C ASN A 174 -13.59 16.63 -20.82
N ASN A 175 -14.73 16.49 -21.55
CA ASN A 175 -15.91 15.76 -21.09
C ASN A 175 -15.65 14.28 -20.74
N PHE A 176 -14.60 13.68 -21.27
CA PHE A 176 -14.22 12.30 -21.01
C PHE A 176 -13.34 12.13 -19.76
N PHE A 177 -12.96 13.22 -19.08
CA PHE A 177 -12.10 13.15 -17.87
C PHE A 177 -12.61 12.15 -16.84
N TYR A 178 -13.92 12.17 -16.52
CA TYR A 178 -14.51 11.28 -15.54
C TYR A 178 -14.45 9.81 -15.97
N LEU A 179 -14.59 9.56 -17.27
CA LEU A 179 -14.47 8.20 -17.83
C LEU A 179 -13.03 7.68 -17.70
N TYR A 180 -12.04 8.50 -18.07
CA TYR A 180 -10.62 8.16 -17.92
C TYR A 180 -10.24 7.96 -16.45
N TYR A 181 -10.69 8.85 -15.57
CA TYR A 181 -10.47 8.71 -14.14
C TYR A 181 -11.00 7.36 -13.62
N PHE A 182 -12.26 7.05 -13.91
CA PHE A 182 -12.87 5.79 -13.47
C PHE A 182 -12.12 4.57 -14.03
N PHE A 183 -11.76 4.60 -15.30
CA PHE A 183 -11.03 3.50 -15.94
C PHE A 183 -9.65 3.30 -15.31
N ILE A 184 -8.88 4.37 -15.09
CA ILE A 184 -7.56 4.30 -14.47
C ILE A 184 -7.68 3.76 -13.03
N PHE A 185 -8.62 4.26 -12.24
CA PHE A 185 -8.82 3.79 -10.88
C PHE A 185 -9.32 2.33 -10.82
N ALA A 186 -10.14 1.89 -11.76
CA ALA A 186 -10.53 0.49 -11.88
C ALA A 186 -9.33 -0.39 -12.24
N LEU A 187 -8.49 0.04 -13.19
CA LEU A 187 -7.27 -0.67 -13.55
C LEU A 187 -6.30 -0.77 -12.36
N ILE A 188 -6.09 0.31 -11.63
CA ILE A 188 -5.28 0.31 -10.39
C ILE A 188 -5.84 -0.70 -9.39
N PHE A 189 -7.15 -0.75 -9.18
CA PHE A 189 -7.79 -1.72 -8.28
C PHE A 189 -7.51 -3.16 -8.71
N ILE A 190 -7.67 -3.48 -9.99
CA ILE A 190 -7.43 -4.82 -10.54
C ILE A 190 -5.97 -5.22 -10.35
N LEU A 191 -5.02 -4.36 -10.75
CA LEU A 191 -3.58 -4.64 -10.66
C LEU A 191 -3.13 -4.78 -9.19
N MET A 192 -3.57 -3.87 -8.33
CA MET A 192 -3.27 -3.91 -6.90
C MET A 192 -3.81 -5.19 -6.25
N THR A 193 -5.04 -5.59 -6.59
CA THR A 193 -5.66 -6.80 -6.05
C THR A 193 -4.96 -8.06 -6.56
N ALA A 194 -4.60 -8.14 -7.83
CA ALA A 194 -3.87 -9.26 -8.41
C ALA A 194 -2.48 -9.41 -7.74
N PHE A 195 -1.73 -8.30 -7.63
CA PHE A 195 -0.43 -8.30 -6.97
C PHE A 195 -0.54 -8.71 -5.50
N SER A 196 -1.49 -8.14 -4.77
CA SER A 196 -1.73 -8.47 -3.36
C SER A 196 -2.10 -9.94 -3.16
N LEU A 197 -2.91 -10.53 -4.04
CA LEU A 197 -3.25 -11.96 -4.01
C LEU A 197 -1.99 -12.82 -4.16
N ILE A 198 -1.12 -12.51 -5.12
CA ILE A 198 0.11 -13.26 -5.36
C ILE A 198 1.02 -13.19 -4.13
N VAL A 199 1.27 -12.00 -3.61
CA VAL A 199 2.17 -11.77 -2.47
C VAL A 199 1.64 -12.46 -1.20
N ASN A 200 0.38 -12.25 -0.85
CA ASN A 200 -0.21 -12.85 0.35
C ASN A 200 -0.33 -14.38 0.23
N PHE A 201 -0.60 -14.91 -0.97
CA PHE A 201 -0.58 -16.35 -1.22
C PHE A 201 0.82 -16.94 -1.01
N PHE A 202 1.86 -16.27 -1.51
CA PHE A 202 3.24 -16.71 -1.32
C PHE A 202 3.64 -16.73 0.16
N TYR A 203 3.34 -15.67 0.92
CA TYR A 203 3.60 -15.63 2.35
C TYR A 203 2.82 -16.71 3.12
N LEU A 204 1.55 -16.90 2.80
CA LEU A 204 0.73 -17.93 3.41
C LEU A 204 1.27 -19.33 3.13
N PHE A 205 1.69 -19.59 1.89
CA PHE A 205 2.29 -20.86 1.50
C PHE A 205 3.59 -21.11 2.27
N LEU A 206 4.50 -20.14 2.28
CA LEU A 206 5.78 -20.21 2.97
C LEU A 206 5.60 -20.44 4.48
N ALA A 207 4.74 -19.65 5.12
CA ALA A 207 4.45 -19.80 6.55
C ALA A 207 3.85 -21.17 6.87
N SER A 208 2.90 -21.64 6.04
CA SER A 208 2.29 -22.97 6.22
C SER A 208 3.29 -24.11 6.03
N LEU A 209 4.21 -23.95 5.09
CA LEU A 209 5.29 -24.93 4.84
C LEU A 209 6.26 -24.99 6.03
N LEU A 210 6.68 -23.84 6.55
CA LEU A 210 7.58 -23.77 7.72
C LEU A 210 6.93 -24.40 8.94
N VAL A 211 5.67 -24.09 9.23
CA VAL A 211 4.93 -24.70 10.34
C VAL A 211 4.78 -26.21 10.12
N PHE A 212 4.48 -26.65 8.91
CA PHE A 212 4.38 -28.09 8.59
C PHE A 212 5.70 -28.83 8.83
N ILE A 213 6.84 -28.28 8.37
CA ILE A 213 8.17 -28.85 8.59
C ILE A 213 8.48 -28.93 10.10
N PHE A 214 8.22 -27.86 10.84
CA PHE A 214 8.43 -27.81 12.29
C PHE A 214 7.62 -28.88 13.03
N LEU A 215 6.34 -29.04 12.70
CA LEU A 215 5.49 -30.08 13.29
C LEU A 215 6.00 -31.49 12.98
N ARG A 216 6.53 -31.72 11.79
CA ARG A 216 7.11 -32.99 11.38
C ARG A 216 8.39 -33.30 12.13
N LEU A 217 9.27 -32.31 12.36
CA LEU A 217 10.50 -32.44 13.14
C LEU A 217 10.23 -32.80 14.61
N LEU A 218 9.14 -32.25 15.18
CA LEU A 218 8.72 -32.56 16.55
C LEU A 218 8.13 -33.97 16.72
N LYS A 219 8.13 -34.81 15.67
CA LYS A 219 7.53 -36.17 15.66
C LYS A 219 6.08 -36.23 16.19
N LYS A 220 5.39 -35.11 16.20
CA LYS A 220 3.97 -35.04 16.59
C LYS A 220 3.10 -35.49 15.41
N GLU A 221 2.94 -36.78 15.30
CA GLU A 221 1.97 -37.55 14.50
C GLU A 221 1.96 -37.32 12.96
N GLU A 222 2.00 -38.44 12.24
CA GLU A 222 1.82 -38.56 10.77
C GLU A 222 0.51 -37.99 10.21
N LYS A 223 -0.39 -37.49 11.06
CA LYS A 223 -1.73 -37.01 10.67
C LYS A 223 -1.78 -35.61 10.09
N HIS A 224 -0.68 -34.81 10.20
CA HIS A 224 -0.65 -33.46 9.68
C HIS A 224 -0.30 -33.44 8.20
N ARG A 225 -1.31 -33.26 7.33
CA ARG A 225 -1.08 -33.03 5.91
C ARG A 225 -0.90 -31.53 5.67
N LEU A 226 0.08 -31.11 4.85
CA LEU A 226 0.32 -29.71 4.47
C LEU A 226 -0.98 -28.98 4.07
N LYS A 227 -1.86 -29.67 3.35
CA LYS A 227 -3.19 -29.15 2.95
C LYS A 227 -4.02 -28.69 4.16
N LYS A 228 -3.95 -29.39 5.31
CA LYS A 228 -4.69 -29.02 6.53
C LYS A 228 -4.06 -27.84 7.24
N VAL A 229 -2.72 -27.78 7.28
CA VAL A 229 -1.98 -26.63 7.83
C VAL A 229 -2.30 -25.37 7.02
N PHE A 230 -2.24 -25.46 5.72
CA PHE A 230 -2.62 -24.36 4.81
C PHE A 230 -4.09 -23.95 4.97
N GLN A 231 -4.99 -24.92 5.16
CA GLN A 231 -6.40 -24.64 5.39
C GLN A 231 -6.65 -23.82 6.66
N ILE A 232 -5.95 -24.15 7.76
CA ILE A 232 -5.94 -23.34 8.99
C ILE A 232 -5.32 -21.98 8.70
N GLY A 233 -4.21 -21.95 7.97
CA GLY A 233 -3.50 -20.74 7.58
C GLY A 233 -4.39 -19.72 6.86
N CYS A 234 -5.27 -20.15 5.97
CA CYS A 234 -6.23 -19.27 5.28
C CYS A 234 -7.11 -18.47 6.25
N HIS A 235 -7.41 -19.02 7.42
CA HIS A 235 -8.22 -18.34 8.45
C HIS A 235 -7.34 -17.61 9.47
N ALA A 236 -6.23 -18.21 9.89
CA ALA A 236 -5.28 -17.62 10.82
C ALA A 236 -4.63 -16.35 10.26
N ALA A 237 -4.47 -16.26 8.94
CA ALA A 237 -3.94 -15.09 8.25
C ALA A 237 -4.86 -13.85 8.31
N THR A 238 -6.12 -14.01 8.75
CA THR A 238 -7.11 -12.90 8.75
C THR A 238 -6.61 -11.71 9.56
N LEU A 239 -6.16 -11.93 10.79
CA LEU A 239 -5.71 -10.84 11.65
C LEU A 239 -4.40 -10.19 11.17
N PRO A 240 -3.34 -10.94 10.83
CA PRO A 240 -2.13 -10.35 10.25
C PRO A 240 -2.39 -9.51 9.01
N ILE A 241 -3.16 -10.03 8.05
CA ILE A 241 -3.49 -9.31 6.81
C ILE A 241 -4.35 -8.07 7.12
N PHE A 242 -5.35 -8.19 8.00
CA PHE A 242 -6.19 -7.05 8.40
C PHE A 242 -5.35 -5.94 9.05
N LEU A 243 -4.44 -6.29 9.97
CA LEU A 243 -3.56 -5.33 10.62
C LEU A 243 -2.62 -4.66 9.62
N ASP A 244 -2.07 -5.40 8.67
CA ASP A 244 -1.22 -4.88 7.60
C ASP A 244 -1.96 -3.79 6.80
N TYR A 245 -3.15 -4.10 6.29
CA TYR A 245 -3.99 -3.14 5.58
C TYR A 245 -4.42 -1.96 6.45
N PHE A 246 -4.75 -2.21 7.71
CA PHE A 246 -5.14 -1.15 8.65
C PHE A 246 -3.98 -0.20 8.90
N ILE A 247 -2.79 -0.71 9.20
CA ILE A 247 -1.60 0.11 9.44
C ILE A 247 -1.29 0.97 8.21
N PHE A 248 -1.26 0.38 7.00
CA PHE A 248 -0.98 1.14 5.78
C PHE A 248 -2.06 2.17 5.44
N SER A 249 -3.34 1.87 5.71
CA SER A 249 -4.44 2.79 5.38
C SER A 249 -4.57 3.95 6.35
N PHE A 250 -4.20 3.76 7.62
CA PHE A 250 -4.47 4.72 8.71
C PHE A 250 -3.24 5.40 9.30
N VAL A 251 -2.03 4.92 9.02
CA VAL A 251 -0.79 5.57 9.53
C VAL A 251 -0.71 7.04 9.09
N ASP A 252 -1.20 7.37 7.90
CA ASP A 252 -1.25 8.76 7.41
C ASP A 252 -2.32 9.62 8.13
N PHE A 253 -3.29 9.02 8.81
CA PHE A 253 -4.35 9.72 9.55
C PHE A 253 -4.04 9.88 11.04
N LEU A 254 -3.12 9.08 11.59
CA LEU A 254 -2.72 9.22 12.97
C LEU A 254 -1.74 10.40 13.11
N PRO A 255 -1.98 11.35 14.06
CA PRO A 255 -1.05 12.43 14.33
C PRO A 255 0.25 11.93 14.97
N ILE A 256 0.34 10.67 15.31
CA ILE A 256 1.53 10.02 15.86
C ILE A 256 2.53 9.88 14.71
N LYS A 257 3.58 10.69 14.74
CA LYS A 257 4.81 10.55 13.96
C LYS A 257 5.57 9.28 14.39
N ILE A 258 4.96 8.13 14.21
CA ILE A 258 5.71 6.88 14.22
C ILE A 258 6.39 6.83 12.86
N GLN A 259 7.52 7.49 12.76
CA GLN A 259 8.51 7.16 11.74
C GLN A 259 9.05 5.78 12.11
N LEU A 260 8.29 4.75 11.78
CA LEU A 260 8.83 3.42 11.59
C LEU A 260 9.70 3.50 10.35
N THR A 261 10.94 3.96 10.55
CA THR A 261 12.05 3.77 9.62
C THR A 261 12.43 2.28 9.67
N ILE A 262 11.42 1.44 9.46
CA ILE A 262 11.63 0.01 9.29
C ILE A 262 12.12 -0.11 7.85
N LYS A 263 13.39 -0.49 7.71
CA LYS A 263 13.97 -0.81 6.40
C LYS A 263 13.00 -1.74 5.66
N PRO A 264 12.78 -1.58 4.36
CA PRO A 264 11.77 -2.33 3.57
C PRO A 264 11.87 -3.85 3.69
N ILE A 265 13.00 -4.39 4.18
CA ILE A 265 13.22 -5.83 4.37
C ILE A 265 12.71 -6.33 5.74
N THR A 266 12.66 -5.48 6.77
CA THR A 266 12.27 -5.92 8.13
C THR A 266 10.76 -6.10 8.28
N PHE A 267 9.96 -5.30 7.58
CA PHE A 267 8.49 -5.38 7.66
C PHE A 267 7.92 -6.71 7.12
N PRO A 268 8.33 -7.20 5.92
CA PRO A 268 7.90 -8.51 5.42
C PRO A 268 8.29 -9.67 6.35
N LEU A 269 9.45 -9.60 7.02
CA LEU A 269 9.88 -10.64 7.98
C LEU A 269 9.04 -10.61 9.25
N ILE A 270 8.69 -9.44 9.77
CA ILE A 270 7.80 -9.30 10.91
C ILE A 270 6.41 -9.84 10.57
N PHE A 271 5.87 -9.51 9.42
CA PHE A 271 4.59 -10.03 8.93
C PHE A 271 4.61 -11.56 8.83
N LEU A 272 5.66 -12.13 8.23
CA LEU A 272 5.85 -13.58 8.11
C LEU A 272 5.93 -14.25 9.49
N PHE A 273 6.65 -13.65 10.44
CA PHE A 273 6.76 -14.15 11.81
C PHE A 273 5.38 -14.20 12.50
N PHE A 274 4.62 -13.11 12.45
CA PHE A 274 3.25 -13.10 12.99
C PHE A 274 2.36 -14.14 12.31
N LEU A 275 2.46 -14.29 11.00
CA LEU A 275 1.68 -15.28 10.26
C LEU A 275 2.01 -16.71 10.72
N ILE A 276 3.29 -17.03 10.90
CA ILE A 276 3.73 -18.32 11.43
C ILE A 276 3.16 -18.55 12.84
N LEU A 277 3.25 -17.56 13.74
CA LEU A 277 2.70 -17.66 15.10
C LEU A 277 1.19 -17.92 15.09
N PHE A 278 0.43 -17.19 14.28
CA PHE A 278 -1.02 -17.37 14.21
C PHE A 278 -1.42 -18.72 13.61
N ILE A 279 -0.67 -19.24 12.62
CA ILE A 279 -0.91 -20.56 12.06
C ILE A 279 -0.59 -21.64 13.10
N ALA A 280 0.55 -21.53 13.80
CA ALA A 280 0.95 -22.48 14.84
C ALA A 280 -0.07 -22.50 15.99
N PHE A 281 -0.54 -21.34 16.42
CA PHE A 281 -1.59 -21.20 17.44
C PHE A 281 -2.91 -21.84 16.99
N GLY A 282 -3.34 -21.57 15.75
CA GLY A 282 -4.55 -22.17 15.18
C GLY A 282 -4.49 -23.69 15.10
N ILE A 283 -3.32 -24.25 14.80
CA ILE A 283 -3.09 -25.68 14.81
C ILE A 283 -3.13 -26.22 16.25
N TYR A 284 -2.44 -25.57 17.17
CA TYR A 284 -2.47 -25.96 18.60
C TYR A 284 -3.91 -26.02 19.11
N GLU A 285 -4.70 -24.99 18.90
CA GLU A 285 -6.14 -24.98 19.30
C GLU A 285 -6.94 -26.12 18.65
N ALA A 286 -6.73 -26.35 17.34
CA ALA A 286 -7.46 -27.37 16.62
C ALA A 286 -7.22 -28.77 17.17
N TYR A 287 -6.02 -29.04 17.67
CA TYR A 287 -5.62 -30.37 18.16
C TYR A 287 -5.80 -30.51 19.67
N ALA A 288 -5.54 -29.48 20.46
CA ALA A 288 -5.77 -29.52 21.93
C ALA A 288 -7.23 -29.82 22.26
N TYR A 289 -8.19 -29.25 21.52
CA TYR A 289 -9.60 -29.52 21.68
C TYR A 289 -9.99 -30.99 21.40
N ASN A 290 -9.31 -31.63 20.45
CA ASN A 290 -9.58 -33.03 20.13
C ASN A 290 -9.10 -33.99 21.24
N TYR A 291 -8.01 -33.66 21.97
CA TYR A 291 -7.52 -34.45 23.08
C TYR A 291 -8.46 -34.36 24.28
N THR A 292 -8.84 -33.16 24.69
CA THR A 292 -9.75 -32.95 25.81
C THR A 292 -11.10 -33.62 25.61
N ASN A 293 -11.68 -33.58 24.41
CA ASN A 293 -12.95 -34.23 24.10
C ASN A 293 -12.87 -35.78 24.06
N LYS A 294 -11.72 -36.35 23.67
CA LYS A 294 -11.52 -37.82 23.75
C LYS A 294 -11.51 -38.29 25.20
N ASP A 295 -10.79 -37.59 26.06
CA ASP A 295 -10.70 -37.93 27.48
C ASP A 295 -12.07 -37.84 28.21
N TYR A 296 -12.88 -36.81 27.85
CA TYR A 296 -14.23 -36.71 28.38
C TYR A 296 -15.15 -37.83 27.90
N ARG A 297 -15.06 -38.26 26.66
CA ARG A 297 -15.85 -39.40 26.14
C ARG A 297 -15.44 -40.73 26.74
N HIS A 298 -14.15 -40.94 26.94
CA HIS A 298 -13.66 -42.14 27.63
C HIS A 298 -14.13 -42.19 29.11
N LYS A 299 -14.06 -41.07 29.83
CA LYS A 299 -14.57 -41.00 31.21
C LYS A 299 -16.11 -41.22 31.28
N GLN A 300 -16.89 -40.71 30.38
CA GLN A 300 -18.32 -40.95 30.33
C GLN A 300 -18.69 -42.40 29.97
N HIS A 301 -17.93 -43.08 29.11
CA HIS A 301 -18.11 -44.50 28.82
C HIS A 301 -17.80 -45.37 30.05
N HIS A 302 -16.74 -45.03 30.78
CA HIS A 302 -16.40 -45.73 32.02
C HIS A 302 -17.40 -45.56 33.15
N LEU A 303 -18.08 -44.40 33.22
CA LEU A 303 -19.12 -44.11 34.19
C LEU A 303 -20.49 -44.75 33.85
N ARG A 304 -20.73 -45.05 32.56
CA ARG A 304 -21.97 -45.74 32.13
C ARG A 304 -21.90 -47.28 32.25
N ASN A 305 -20.72 -47.81 32.40
CA ASN A 305 -20.47 -49.29 32.49
C ASN A 305 -20.16 -49.74 33.92
N LYS A 306 -20.29 -48.85 34.90
CA LYS A 306 -20.37 -49.13 36.33
C LYS A 306 -21.84 -48.92 36.82
#